data_97c582f35351dd9de6d74ff7d7d16d97
#
_entry.id   97c582f35351dd9de6d74ff7d7d16d97
#
_cell.length_a   1.000
_cell.length_b   1.000
_cell.length_c   1.000
_cell.angle_alpha   90.00
_cell.angle_beta   90.00
_cell.angle_gamma   90.00
#
_symmetry.space_group_name_H-M   'P 1'
#
loop_
_entity.id
_entity.type
_entity.pdbx_description
1 polymer ?
#
loop_
_entity_poly.entity_id
_entity_poly.type
_entity_poly.pdbx_seq_one_letter_code
_entity_poly.pdbx_strand_id
1 'polypeptide(L)'
;SYTIKLDVKDAVLIVKANGDYKLELPLDENGNTVVFPEDDLFSIQTVAPNTDISLATVKTILETNKVALATTAEEPCYMNYYVGDKVVSTDREKMCGLDISIFDDAKLISAQTMDLLDVMTDEKINVYIDNSKITFATKNCILVSNEAEGVDEYAIDVINTLLDEEFASNCKVSKSALIALLERIALFVGPYDKNAITLTFTEDGIDISSKQSSGIESIKYIESNEFKPYTCEVAIDTFLSQVKANASDTVLIQYGNERSIKLVDDKITQVIALLM
;
A
#
# COMPACT_ATOMS: atom_id res chain seq x y z
N SER A 1 22.68 14.61 26.38
CA SER A 1 21.39 13.96 26.65
C SER A 1 20.37 15.02 27.02
N TYR A 2 19.23 15.04 26.36
CA TYR A 2 18.13 15.94 26.70
C TYR A 2 17.17 15.20 27.64
N THR A 3 16.75 15.86 28.72
CA THR A 3 15.72 15.33 29.62
C THR A 3 14.39 15.96 29.25
N ILE A 4 13.41 15.14 28.87
CA ILE A 4 12.03 15.55 28.69
C ILE A 4 11.29 15.24 29.99
N LYS A 5 10.59 16.22 30.57
CA LYS A 5 9.69 16.02 31.70
C LYS A 5 8.26 16.09 31.23
N LEU A 6 7.47 15.10 31.60
CA LEU A 6 6.04 15.03 31.32
C LEU A 6 5.31 15.17 32.66
N ASP A 7 4.29 16.02 32.70
CA ASP A 7 3.41 16.21 33.86
C ASP A 7 1.98 16.35 33.36
N VAL A 8 1.01 15.79 34.07
CA VAL A 8 -0.41 15.92 33.75
C VAL A 8 -1.11 16.63 34.86
N LYS A 9 -1.74 17.75 34.53
CA LYS A 9 -2.49 18.56 35.48
C LYS A 9 -3.75 19.11 34.84
N ASP A 10 -4.91 18.89 35.47
CA ASP A 10 -6.21 19.44 35.06
C ASP A 10 -6.54 19.11 33.57
N ALA A 11 -6.37 17.86 33.15
CA ALA A 11 -6.53 17.37 31.78
C ALA A 11 -5.58 18.02 30.75
N VAL A 12 -4.46 18.57 31.20
CA VAL A 12 -3.42 19.14 30.35
C VAL A 12 -2.12 18.39 30.54
N LEU A 13 -1.57 17.85 29.47
CA LEU A 13 -0.21 17.31 29.42
C LEU A 13 0.77 18.48 29.24
N ILE A 14 1.66 18.64 30.22
CA ILE A 14 2.73 19.63 30.20
C ILE A 14 4.02 18.91 29.79
N VAL A 15 4.59 19.30 28.66
CA VAL A 15 5.88 18.78 28.19
C VAL A 15 6.93 19.85 28.36
N LYS A 16 7.94 19.58 29.20
CA LYS A 16 9.08 20.47 29.40
C LYS A 16 10.32 19.87 28.77
N ALA A 17 10.85 20.57 27.78
CA ALA A 17 12.08 20.21 27.07
C ALA A 17 12.92 21.49 26.86
N ASN A 18 13.19 21.85 25.60
CA ASN A 18 13.81 23.14 25.24
C ASN A 18 12.79 24.32 25.30
N GLY A 19 11.56 24.03 25.69
CA GLY A 19 10.45 24.96 25.88
C GLY A 19 9.34 24.25 26.66
N ASP A 20 8.34 25.01 27.07
CA ASP A 20 7.16 24.51 27.78
C ASP A 20 6.01 24.39 26.77
N TYR A 21 5.50 23.18 26.59
CA TYR A 21 4.36 22.88 25.69
C TYR A 21 3.19 22.39 26.55
N LYS A 22 1.98 22.78 26.15
CA LYS A 22 0.75 22.33 26.80
C LYS A 22 -0.15 21.70 25.74
N LEU A 23 -0.60 20.48 26.01
CA LEU A 23 -1.51 19.72 25.15
C LEU A 23 -2.76 19.40 25.98
N GLU A 24 -3.92 19.80 25.50
CA GLU A 24 -5.19 19.39 26.11
C GLU A 24 -5.41 17.90 25.85
N LEU A 25 -5.70 17.15 26.92
CA LEU A 25 -6.01 15.75 26.80
C LEU A 25 -7.48 15.54 26.44
N PRO A 26 -7.80 14.56 25.60
CA PRO A 26 -9.20 14.24 25.28
C PRO A 26 -9.94 13.84 26.57
N LEU A 27 -11.18 14.28 26.67
CA LEU A 27 -12.09 13.91 27.74
C LEU A 27 -13.12 12.89 27.21
N ASP A 28 -13.54 11.97 28.09
CA ASP A 28 -14.66 11.08 27.83
C ASP A 28 -16.02 11.85 27.87
N GLU A 29 -17.10 11.15 27.59
CA GLU A 29 -18.46 11.71 27.62
C GLU A 29 -18.87 12.25 29.01
N ASN A 30 -18.18 11.85 30.07
CA ASN A 30 -18.41 12.27 31.44
C ASN A 30 -17.46 13.40 31.88
N GLY A 31 -16.59 13.88 30.99
CA GLY A 31 -15.63 14.95 31.27
C GLY A 31 -14.37 14.50 32.02
N ASN A 32 -14.12 13.18 32.11
CA ASN A 32 -12.88 12.67 32.67
C ASN A 32 -11.83 12.51 31.59
N THR A 33 -10.57 12.65 31.95
CA THR A 33 -9.45 12.34 31.05
C THR A 33 -9.53 10.89 30.62
N VAL A 34 -9.40 10.64 29.31
CA VAL A 34 -9.29 9.27 28.79
C VAL A 34 -8.05 8.63 29.41
N VAL A 35 -8.28 7.58 30.20
CA VAL A 35 -7.19 6.84 30.86
C VAL A 35 -6.54 5.92 29.84
N PHE A 36 -5.21 5.91 29.83
CA PHE A 36 -4.46 4.95 29.02
C PHE A 36 -4.78 3.52 29.49
N PRO A 37 -5.09 2.58 28.61
CA PRO A 37 -5.52 1.23 28.95
C PRO A 37 -4.33 0.37 29.44
N GLU A 38 -3.80 0.66 30.62
CA GLU A 38 -2.64 -0.02 31.20
C GLU A 38 -2.90 -1.52 31.41
N ASP A 39 -4.12 -1.90 31.79
CA ASP A 39 -4.50 -3.29 32.03
C ASP A 39 -4.40 -4.15 30.76
N ASP A 40 -4.70 -3.59 29.58
CA ASP A 40 -4.58 -4.27 28.30
C ASP A 40 -3.10 -4.56 27.94
N LEU A 41 -2.16 -3.76 28.42
CA LEU A 41 -0.73 -3.95 28.19
C LEU A 41 -0.12 -5.03 29.08
N PHE A 42 -0.58 -5.16 30.31
CA PHE A 42 -0.06 -6.16 31.25
C PHE A 42 -0.51 -7.57 30.92
N SER A 43 -1.68 -7.75 30.30
CA SER A 43 -2.18 -9.06 29.90
C SER A 43 -1.34 -9.73 28.81
N ILE A 44 -0.67 -8.95 27.95
CA ILE A 44 0.15 -9.45 26.82
C ILE A 44 1.40 -10.19 27.31
N GLN A 45 1.96 -9.81 28.46
CA GLN A 45 3.20 -10.42 28.97
C GLN A 45 3.05 -11.88 29.40
N THR A 46 1.82 -12.37 29.53
CA THR A 46 1.51 -13.71 30.05
C THR A 46 0.98 -14.68 29.00
N VAL A 47 0.73 -14.21 27.77
CA VAL A 47 0.13 -15.00 26.68
C VAL A 47 1.14 -15.18 25.55
N ALA A 48 1.12 -16.33 24.89
CA ALA A 48 1.91 -16.52 23.67
C ALA A 48 1.34 -15.68 22.52
N PRO A 49 2.18 -15.09 21.65
CA PRO A 49 1.69 -14.37 20.48
C PRO A 49 0.96 -15.32 19.51
N ASN A 50 -0.08 -14.80 18.84
CA ASN A 50 -0.78 -15.55 17.79
C ASN A 50 0.12 -15.77 16.59
N THR A 51 0.89 -14.76 16.19
CA THR A 51 1.85 -14.81 15.11
C THR A 51 2.95 -13.78 15.33
N ASP A 52 3.87 -13.69 14.40
CA ASP A 52 4.86 -12.61 14.35
C ASP A 52 5.05 -12.08 12.91
N ILE A 53 5.45 -10.84 12.82
CA ILE A 53 5.79 -10.18 11.57
C ILE A 53 7.17 -9.55 11.68
N SER A 54 7.97 -9.61 10.61
CA SER A 54 9.26 -8.90 10.60
C SER A 54 9.08 -7.43 10.20
N LEU A 55 9.93 -6.56 10.72
CA LEU A 55 9.97 -5.17 10.27
C LEU A 55 10.25 -5.05 8.76
N ALA A 56 11.05 -5.97 8.20
CA ALA A 56 11.29 -6.04 6.76
C ALA A 56 9.99 -6.31 5.98
N THR A 57 9.13 -7.21 6.49
CA THR A 57 7.81 -7.48 5.90
C THR A 57 6.92 -6.23 5.93
N VAL A 58 6.88 -5.52 7.06
CA VAL A 58 6.11 -4.25 7.17
C VAL A 58 6.59 -3.25 6.13
N LYS A 59 7.90 -3.06 5.97
CA LYS A 59 8.48 -2.17 4.95
C LYS A 59 8.12 -2.59 3.54
N THR A 60 8.20 -3.87 3.24
CA THR A 60 7.78 -4.39 1.93
C THR A 60 6.31 -4.08 1.64
N ILE A 61 5.41 -4.29 2.62
CA ILE A 61 3.99 -3.96 2.48
C ILE A 61 3.81 -2.46 2.20
N LEU A 62 4.48 -1.59 2.94
CA LEU A 62 4.39 -0.15 2.74
C LEU A 62 4.94 0.29 1.37
N GLU A 63 6.05 -0.27 0.94
CA GLU A 63 6.68 0.06 -0.35
C GLU A 63 5.82 -0.39 -1.54
N THR A 64 5.14 -1.53 -1.43
CA THR A 64 4.41 -2.15 -2.56
C THR A 64 2.92 -1.86 -2.55
N ASN A 65 2.25 -1.99 -1.41
CA ASN A 65 0.79 -1.94 -1.29
C ASN A 65 0.23 -0.55 -1.00
N LYS A 66 0.99 0.34 -0.35
CA LYS A 66 0.51 1.68 0.03
C LYS A 66 -0.03 2.49 -1.15
N VAL A 67 0.60 2.37 -2.32
CA VAL A 67 0.22 3.09 -3.54
C VAL A 67 -1.13 2.67 -4.11
N ALA A 68 -1.65 1.51 -3.72
CA ALA A 68 -2.93 0.99 -4.17
C ALA A 68 -4.09 1.23 -3.18
N LEU A 69 -3.84 1.80 -2.00
CA LEU A 69 -4.90 2.15 -1.06
C LEU A 69 -5.80 3.26 -1.60
N ALA A 70 -7.09 3.17 -1.28
CA ALA A 70 -8.02 4.28 -1.51
C ALA A 70 -7.67 5.48 -0.63
N THR A 71 -7.82 6.69 -1.17
CA THR A 71 -7.57 7.96 -0.47
C THR A 71 -8.85 8.70 -0.11
N THR A 72 -10.00 8.21 -0.59
CA THR A 72 -11.32 8.78 -0.34
C THR A 72 -12.17 7.80 0.45
N ALA A 73 -13.08 8.33 1.27
CA ALA A 73 -13.92 7.54 2.16
C ALA A 73 -15.21 6.99 1.49
N GLU A 74 -15.27 6.91 0.16
CA GLU A 74 -16.44 6.33 -0.53
C GLU A 74 -16.64 4.85 -0.16
N GLU A 75 -15.54 4.12 -0.01
CA GLU A 75 -15.52 2.74 0.47
C GLU A 75 -14.42 2.59 1.53
N PRO A 76 -14.74 2.81 2.81
CA PRO A 76 -13.74 2.88 3.89
C PRO A 76 -12.88 1.63 4.05
N CYS A 77 -13.40 0.43 3.70
CA CYS A 77 -12.62 -0.80 3.78
C CYS A 77 -11.36 -0.76 2.90
N TYR A 78 -11.40 -0.10 1.72
CA TYR A 78 -10.25 0.00 0.81
C TYR A 78 -9.21 1.06 1.23
N MET A 79 -9.48 1.84 2.27
CA MET A 79 -8.45 2.69 2.90
C MET A 79 -7.51 1.90 3.81
N ASN A 80 -7.74 0.59 3.96
CA ASN A 80 -7.03 -0.31 4.84
C ASN A 80 -6.36 -1.43 4.04
N TYR A 81 -5.31 -2.00 4.62
CA TYR A 81 -4.67 -3.19 4.09
C TYR A 81 -5.50 -4.42 4.47
N TYR A 82 -5.89 -5.23 3.51
CA TYR A 82 -6.37 -6.58 3.76
C TYR A 82 -5.15 -7.47 4.00
N VAL A 83 -5.09 -8.10 5.17
CA VAL A 83 -3.95 -8.92 5.61
C VAL A 83 -4.46 -10.29 6.03
N GLY A 84 -4.09 -11.32 5.27
CA GLY A 84 -4.51 -12.70 5.48
C GLY A 84 -3.46 -13.67 4.94
N ASP A 85 -3.90 -14.59 4.09
CA ASP A 85 -3.05 -15.50 3.30
C ASP A 85 -2.17 -14.76 2.28
N LYS A 86 -2.59 -13.57 1.91
CA LYS A 86 -1.82 -12.56 1.17
C LYS A 86 -2.14 -11.16 1.72
N VAL A 87 -1.32 -10.19 1.36
CA VAL A 87 -1.62 -8.78 1.65
C VAL A 87 -2.14 -8.12 0.39
N VAL A 88 -3.33 -7.52 0.48
CA VAL A 88 -3.99 -6.87 -0.65
C VAL A 88 -4.36 -5.43 -0.32
N SER A 89 -4.23 -4.55 -1.28
CA SER A 89 -4.77 -3.20 -1.26
C SER A 89 -5.32 -2.81 -2.62
N THR A 90 -6.35 -1.99 -2.64
CA THR A 90 -7.01 -1.53 -3.87
C THR A 90 -7.75 -0.21 -3.61
N ASP A 91 -7.89 0.60 -4.67
CA ASP A 91 -8.83 1.73 -4.74
C ASP A 91 -9.87 1.51 -5.85
N ARG A 92 -9.97 0.28 -6.39
CA ARG A 92 -10.82 -0.18 -7.49
C ARG A 92 -10.31 0.19 -8.89
N GLU A 93 -9.45 1.18 -9.04
CA GLU A 93 -8.79 1.51 -10.31
C GLU A 93 -7.44 0.81 -10.43
N LYS A 94 -6.83 0.52 -9.31
CA LYS A 94 -5.59 -0.24 -9.19
C LYS A 94 -5.64 -1.16 -7.98
N MET A 95 -4.88 -2.23 -8.03
CA MET A 95 -4.71 -3.14 -6.90
C MET A 95 -3.29 -3.69 -6.84
N CYS A 96 -2.89 -4.07 -5.65
CA CYS A 96 -1.63 -4.74 -5.38
C CYS A 96 -1.87 -5.95 -4.48
N GLY A 97 -1.45 -7.12 -4.93
CA GLY A 97 -1.36 -8.34 -4.14
C GLY A 97 0.10 -8.65 -3.84
N LEU A 98 0.41 -8.89 -2.59
CA LEU A 98 1.72 -9.34 -2.11
C LEU A 98 1.54 -10.74 -1.51
N ASP A 99 2.22 -11.72 -2.09
CA ASP A 99 2.14 -13.13 -1.69
C ASP A 99 2.96 -13.39 -0.41
N ILE A 100 2.40 -12.93 0.71
CA ILE A 100 2.92 -13.14 2.08
C ILE A 100 1.73 -13.41 2.99
N SER A 101 1.70 -14.61 3.59
CA SER A 101 0.72 -14.98 4.60
C SER A 101 1.13 -14.45 5.98
N ILE A 102 0.21 -13.78 6.68
CA ILE A 102 0.45 -13.22 8.02
C ILE A 102 -0.60 -13.72 9.01
N PHE A 103 -1.87 -13.70 8.64
CA PHE A 103 -2.98 -14.13 9.48
C PHE A 103 -3.75 -15.29 8.83
N ASP A 104 -4.16 -16.27 9.64
CA ASP A 104 -5.03 -17.36 9.19
C ASP A 104 -6.44 -16.82 8.90
N ASP A 105 -6.95 -15.97 9.80
CA ASP A 105 -8.20 -15.22 9.61
C ASP A 105 -7.86 -13.80 9.18
N ALA A 106 -8.28 -13.41 7.99
CA ALA A 106 -7.97 -12.09 7.43
C ALA A 106 -8.45 -10.93 8.30
N LYS A 107 -7.63 -9.87 8.34
CA LYS A 107 -7.85 -8.65 9.10
C LYS A 107 -7.66 -7.43 8.23
N LEU A 108 -8.42 -6.36 8.52
CA LEU A 108 -8.15 -5.05 7.96
C LEU A 108 -7.26 -4.25 8.92
N ILE A 109 -6.07 -3.90 8.44
CA ILE A 109 -5.10 -3.07 9.18
C ILE A 109 -5.10 -1.67 8.58
N SER A 110 -5.36 -0.67 9.44
CA SER A 110 -5.39 0.71 8.97
C SER A 110 -4.04 1.19 8.44
N ALA A 111 -4.08 2.11 7.47
CA ALA A 111 -2.86 2.75 6.94
C ALA A 111 -2.04 3.39 8.05
N GLN A 112 -2.71 4.04 9.03
CA GLN A 112 -2.04 4.64 10.17
C GLN A 112 -1.32 3.61 11.04
N THR A 113 -1.94 2.45 11.30
CA THR A 113 -1.31 1.37 12.08
C THR A 113 -0.05 0.87 11.37
N MET A 114 -0.11 0.65 10.05
CA MET A 114 1.06 0.21 9.28
C MET A 114 2.17 1.27 9.27
N ASP A 115 1.85 2.55 9.13
CA ASP A 115 2.83 3.64 9.22
C ASP A 115 3.49 3.71 10.62
N LEU A 116 2.74 3.42 11.69
CA LEU A 116 3.28 3.35 13.04
C LEU A 116 4.16 2.10 13.27
N LEU A 117 3.88 0.99 12.61
CA LEU A 117 4.73 -0.21 12.67
C LEU A 117 6.10 0.03 12.03
N ASP A 118 6.19 0.86 10.97
CA ASP A 118 7.46 1.17 10.30
C ASP A 118 8.46 1.92 11.21
N VAL A 119 7.97 2.65 12.21
CA VAL A 119 8.85 3.36 13.16
C VAL A 119 9.36 2.49 14.29
N MET A 120 8.91 1.24 14.40
CA MET A 120 9.47 0.28 15.35
C MET A 120 10.91 -0.08 14.97
N THR A 121 11.75 -0.33 15.97
CA THR A 121 13.19 -0.53 15.77
C THR A 121 13.63 -2.00 15.87
N ASP A 122 12.77 -2.85 16.40
CA ASP A 122 13.08 -4.27 16.58
C ASP A 122 12.73 -5.06 15.31
N GLU A 123 13.58 -6.01 14.94
CA GLU A 123 13.38 -6.82 13.71
C GLU A 123 12.14 -7.70 13.76
N LYS A 124 11.76 -8.14 14.96
CA LYS A 124 10.62 -9.02 15.19
C LYS A 124 9.52 -8.32 15.98
N ILE A 125 8.31 -8.34 15.47
CA ILE A 125 7.11 -7.80 16.08
C ILE A 125 6.17 -8.96 16.39
N ASN A 126 5.91 -9.23 17.66
CA ASN A 126 4.92 -10.22 18.07
C ASN A 126 3.52 -9.63 17.92
N VAL A 127 2.59 -10.44 17.43
CA VAL A 127 1.20 -10.01 17.20
C VAL A 127 0.26 -10.81 18.09
N TYR A 128 -0.60 -10.10 18.79
CA TYR A 128 -1.64 -10.65 19.66
C TYR A 128 -3.00 -10.17 19.16
N ILE A 129 -3.93 -11.10 19.00
CA ILE A 129 -5.28 -10.81 18.50
C ILE A 129 -6.24 -11.18 19.63
N ASP A 130 -7.02 -10.20 20.06
CA ASP A 130 -8.09 -10.38 21.04
C ASP A 130 -9.34 -9.66 20.58
N ASN A 131 -10.33 -10.42 20.13
CA ASN A 131 -11.56 -9.92 19.51
C ASN A 131 -11.26 -8.96 18.35
N SER A 132 -11.64 -7.69 18.48
CA SER A 132 -11.40 -6.64 17.49
C SER A 132 -10.10 -5.85 17.73
N LYS A 133 -9.31 -6.22 18.74
CA LYS A 133 -8.02 -5.56 19.03
C LYS A 133 -6.85 -6.37 18.49
N ILE A 134 -5.93 -5.68 17.84
CA ILE A 134 -4.66 -6.23 17.38
C ILE A 134 -3.55 -5.48 18.10
N THR A 135 -2.72 -6.22 18.82
CA THR A 135 -1.58 -5.65 19.53
C THR A 135 -0.30 -6.12 18.89
N PHE A 136 0.53 -5.17 18.54
CA PHE A 136 1.87 -5.37 18.01
C PHE A 136 2.87 -5.02 19.10
N ALA A 137 3.70 -5.97 19.48
CA ALA A 137 4.64 -5.79 20.57
C ALA A 137 6.06 -6.21 20.18
N THR A 138 7.00 -5.35 20.53
CA THR A 138 8.43 -5.61 20.49
C THR A 138 8.98 -5.58 21.90
N LYS A 139 10.30 -5.71 22.04
CA LYS A 139 10.95 -5.57 23.35
C LYS A 139 10.76 -4.17 23.96
N ASN A 140 10.66 -3.15 23.10
CA ASN A 140 10.74 -1.74 23.52
C ASN A 140 9.47 -0.93 23.21
N CYS A 141 8.53 -1.50 22.46
CA CYS A 141 7.35 -0.78 22.01
C CYS A 141 6.14 -1.70 21.95
N ILE A 142 4.98 -1.17 22.31
CA ILE A 142 3.69 -1.82 22.16
C ILE A 142 2.76 -0.84 21.43
N LEU A 143 2.12 -1.33 20.36
CA LEU A 143 1.10 -0.63 19.61
C LEU A 143 -0.19 -1.43 19.69
N VAL A 144 -1.22 -0.84 20.25
CA VAL A 144 -2.59 -1.42 20.27
C VAL A 144 -3.41 -0.70 19.21
N SER A 145 -4.01 -1.47 18.33
CA SER A 145 -4.88 -0.98 17.25
C SER A 145 -6.19 -1.74 17.29
N ASN A 146 -7.28 -1.06 16.97
CA ASN A 146 -8.51 -1.77 16.62
C ASN A 146 -8.36 -2.31 15.19
N GLU A 147 -8.95 -3.48 14.95
CA GLU A 147 -9.21 -3.96 13.60
C GLU A 147 -10.13 -2.96 12.89
N ALA A 148 -9.81 -2.59 11.65
CA ALA A 148 -10.71 -1.75 10.89
C ALA A 148 -11.96 -2.56 10.47
N GLU A 149 -13.11 -1.91 10.46
CA GLU A 149 -14.37 -2.54 10.07
C GLU A 149 -14.45 -2.80 8.57
N GLY A 150 -15.30 -3.76 8.16
CA GLY A 150 -15.62 -3.99 6.76
C GLY A 150 -14.77 -5.08 6.07
N VAL A 151 -14.17 -6.00 6.81
CA VAL A 151 -13.46 -7.14 6.23
C VAL A 151 -14.38 -8.00 5.34
N ASP A 152 -15.63 -8.18 5.74
CA ASP A 152 -16.64 -8.92 4.96
C ASP A 152 -17.12 -8.15 3.72
N GLU A 153 -16.96 -6.82 3.71
CA GLU A 153 -17.29 -5.94 2.59
C GLU A 153 -16.13 -5.85 1.57
N TYR A 154 -14.95 -6.29 1.96
CA TYR A 154 -13.77 -6.30 1.09
C TYR A 154 -13.95 -7.38 0.02
N ALA A 155 -14.08 -6.98 -1.26
CA ALA A 155 -14.39 -7.89 -2.37
C ALA A 155 -13.21 -8.82 -2.72
N ILE A 156 -12.65 -9.52 -1.74
CA ILE A 156 -11.40 -10.28 -1.87
C ILE A 156 -11.47 -11.37 -2.95
N ASP A 157 -12.60 -12.05 -3.12
CA ASP A 157 -12.75 -13.10 -4.13
C ASP A 157 -12.65 -12.54 -5.56
N VAL A 158 -13.26 -11.35 -5.79
CA VAL A 158 -13.17 -10.67 -7.08
C VAL A 158 -11.76 -10.20 -7.33
N ILE A 159 -11.12 -9.62 -6.32
CA ILE A 159 -9.74 -9.13 -6.39
C ILE A 159 -8.78 -10.30 -6.67
N ASN A 160 -8.90 -11.41 -5.97
CA ASN A 160 -8.09 -12.61 -6.23
C ASN A 160 -8.26 -13.11 -7.67
N THR A 161 -9.50 -13.14 -8.18
CA THR A 161 -9.75 -13.52 -9.59
C THR A 161 -9.00 -12.62 -10.56
N LEU A 162 -8.95 -11.30 -10.32
CA LEU A 162 -8.22 -10.35 -11.15
C LEU A 162 -6.70 -10.46 -11.00
N LEU A 163 -6.22 -10.70 -9.77
CA LEU A 163 -4.79 -10.92 -9.52
C LEU A 163 -4.28 -12.21 -10.16
N ASP A 164 -5.11 -13.25 -10.22
CA ASP A 164 -4.75 -14.57 -10.77
C ASP A 164 -5.05 -14.68 -12.27
N GLU A 165 -5.72 -13.67 -12.89
CA GLU A 165 -6.06 -13.67 -14.33
C GLU A 165 -4.79 -13.81 -15.19
N GLU A 166 -4.81 -14.73 -16.17
CA GLU A 166 -3.71 -14.93 -17.10
C GLU A 166 -3.85 -14.03 -18.34
N PHE A 167 -2.73 -13.48 -18.80
CA PHE A 167 -2.63 -12.64 -19.99
C PHE A 167 -1.84 -13.35 -21.08
N ALA A 168 -2.33 -13.26 -22.32
CA ALA A 168 -1.71 -13.97 -23.44
C ALA A 168 -0.34 -13.41 -23.84
N SER A 169 -0.12 -12.11 -23.62
CA SER A 169 1.12 -11.43 -24.05
C SER A 169 1.84 -10.82 -22.86
N ASN A 170 3.17 -10.86 -22.88
CA ASN A 170 3.96 -10.20 -21.87
C ASN A 170 5.28 -9.65 -22.43
N CYS A 171 5.82 -8.65 -21.75
CA CYS A 171 7.12 -8.08 -22.05
C CYS A 171 7.81 -7.61 -20.79
N LYS A 172 9.14 -7.57 -20.81
CA LYS A 172 9.99 -7.12 -19.73
C LYS A 172 10.77 -5.89 -20.15
N VAL A 173 10.74 -4.85 -19.32
CA VAL A 173 11.42 -3.59 -19.58
C VAL A 173 12.26 -3.16 -18.37
N SER A 174 13.23 -2.27 -18.59
CA SER A 174 13.98 -1.65 -17.49
C SER A 174 13.08 -0.74 -16.67
N LYS A 175 12.99 -0.94 -15.37
CA LYS A 175 12.22 -0.10 -14.44
C LYS A 175 12.69 1.34 -14.46
N SER A 176 14.00 1.57 -14.35
CA SER A 176 14.56 2.92 -14.32
C SER A 176 14.34 3.68 -15.63
N ALA A 177 14.45 3.00 -16.77
CA ALA A 177 14.20 3.60 -18.07
C ALA A 177 12.70 3.93 -18.24
N LEU A 178 11.81 3.05 -17.82
CA LEU A 178 10.36 3.27 -17.87
C LEU A 178 9.94 4.44 -16.97
N ILE A 179 10.45 4.51 -15.73
CA ILE A 179 10.18 5.64 -14.82
C ILE A 179 10.63 6.95 -15.45
N ALA A 180 11.88 7.03 -15.95
CA ALA A 180 12.41 8.25 -16.54
C ALA A 180 11.62 8.69 -17.77
N LEU A 181 11.12 7.76 -18.58
CA LEU A 181 10.26 8.03 -19.71
C LEU A 181 8.89 8.57 -19.25
N LEU A 182 8.25 7.88 -18.31
CA LEU A 182 6.94 8.29 -17.77
C LEU A 182 7.01 9.67 -17.10
N GLU A 183 8.08 9.98 -16.36
CA GLU A 183 8.27 11.30 -15.74
C GLU A 183 8.42 12.43 -16.78
N ARG A 184 9.03 12.15 -17.94
CA ARG A 184 9.07 13.12 -19.03
C ARG A 184 7.70 13.30 -19.71
N ILE A 185 7.01 12.20 -20.00
CA ILE A 185 5.65 12.25 -20.61
C ILE A 185 4.65 12.94 -19.68
N ALA A 186 4.78 12.77 -18.36
CA ALA A 186 3.91 13.43 -17.37
C ALA A 186 3.91 14.96 -17.48
N LEU A 187 4.99 15.57 -17.98
CA LEU A 187 5.06 17.02 -18.22
C LEU A 187 4.11 17.50 -19.33
N PHE A 188 3.63 16.60 -20.16
CA PHE A 188 2.77 16.90 -21.33
C PHE A 188 1.33 16.36 -21.17
N VAL A 189 0.99 15.86 -20.00
CA VAL A 189 -0.35 15.31 -19.68
C VAL A 189 -1.08 16.29 -18.79
N GLY A 190 -2.37 16.47 -19.00
CA GLY A 190 -3.18 17.39 -18.24
C GLY A 190 -4.47 16.77 -17.69
N PRO A 191 -5.09 17.41 -16.68
CA PRO A 191 -6.26 16.87 -15.99
C PRO A 191 -7.50 16.75 -16.90
N TYR A 192 -7.55 17.48 -18.00
CA TYR A 192 -8.68 17.45 -18.95
C TYR A 192 -8.86 16.09 -19.63
N ASP A 193 -7.79 15.30 -19.77
CA ASP A 193 -7.81 13.96 -20.36
C ASP A 193 -7.64 12.86 -19.30
N LYS A 194 -8.07 13.09 -18.08
CA LYS A 194 -7.91 12.14 -16.96
C LYS A 194 -6.44 11.71 -16.75
N ASN A 195 -5.47 12.59 -17.07
CA ASN A 195 -4.05 12.27 -17.07
C ASN A 195 -3.70 11.02 -17.92
N ALA A 196 -4.43 10.80 -19.02
CA ALA A 196 -4.29 9.62 -19.85
C ALA A 196 -3.00 9.62 -20.68
N ILE A 197 -2.36 8.47 -20.74
CA ILE A 197 -1.34 8.13 -21.72
C ILE A 197 -1.78 6.93 -22.53
N THR A 198 -1.32 6.88 -23.79
CA THR A 198 -1.51 5.73 -24.66
C THR A 198 -0.25 4.88 -24.66
N LEU A 199 -0.40 3.59 -24.36
CA LEU A 199 0.63 2.57 -24.48
C LEU A 199 0.38 1.77 -25.74
N THR A 200 1.32 1.77 -26.68
CA THR A 200 1.25 0.96 -27.90
C THR A 200 2.38 -0.07 -27.88
N PHE A 201 2.01 -1.33 -27.73
CA PHE A 201 2.93 -2.46 -27.76
C PHE A 201 3.24 -2.83 -29.21
N THR A 202 4.50 -2.74 -29.59
CA THR A 202 5.03 -3.03 -30.93
C THR A 202 5.97 -4.25 -30.90
N GLU A 203 6.50 -4.68 -32.02
CA GLU A 203 7.46 -5.81 -32.05
C GLU A 203 8.77 -5.49 -31.29
N ASP A 204 9.18 -4.22 -31.26
CA ASP A 204 10.49 -3.80 -30.73
C ASP A 204 10.43 -3.21 -29.31
N GLY A 205 9.25 -2.79 -28.85
CA GLY A 205 9.10 -2.08 -27.58
C GLY A 205 7.70 -1.52 -27.34
N ILE A 206 7.62 -0.61 -26.39
CA ILE A 206 6.39 0.12 -26.05
C ILE A 206 6.56 1.57 -26.45
N ASP A 207 5.69 2.05 -27.32
CA ASP A 207 5.56 3.47 -27.63
C ASP A 207 4.58 4.09 -26.65
N ILE A 208 4.98 5.17 -25.99
CA ILE A 208 4.18 5.88 -24.99
C ILE A 208 3.97 7.31 -25.45
N SER A 209 2.71 7.73 -25.50
CA SER A 209 2.34 9.08 -25.91
C SER A 209 1.26 9.69 -25.02
N SER A 210 1.24 11.03 -24.91
CA SER A 210 0.12 11.75 -24.32
C SER A 210 -0.92 12.09 -25.42
N LYS A 211 -2.20 12.19 -25.06
CA LYS A 211 -3.25 12.59 -26.00
C LYS A 211 -3.11 14.03 -26.53
N GLN A 212 -2.54 14.92 -25.73
CA GLN A 212 -2.48 16.37 -26.02
C GLN A 212 -1.21 16.81 -26.74
N SER A 213 -0.18 15.99 -26.76
CA SER A 213 1.11 16.34 -27.39
C SER A 213 1.45 15.38 -28.52
N SER A 214 2.17 15.89 -29.52
CA SER A 214 2.71 15.07 -30.60
C SER A 214 3.98 14.29 -30.18
N GLY A 215 4.34 14.31 -28.87
CA GLY A 215 5.51 13.60 -28.37
C GLY A 215 5.22 12.12 -28.18
N ILE A 216 6.02 11.28 -28.80
CA ILE A 216 6.04 9.84 -28.61
C ILE A 216 7.44 9.47 -28.13
N GLU A 217 7.52 8.74 -27.03
CA GLU A 217 8.77 8.15 -26.57
C GLU A 217 8.64 6.63 -26.55
N SER A 218 9.73 5.94 -26.85
CA SER A 218 9.74 4.48 -26.94
C SER A 218 10.70 3.86 -25.94
N ILE A 219 10.31 2.73 -25.36
CA ILE A 219 11.19 1.89 -24.54
C ILE A 219 11.31 0.51 -25.17
N LYS A 220 12.54 0.02 -25.31
CA LYS A 220 12.81 -1.31 -25.85
C LYS A 220 12.57 -2.40 -24.81
N TYR A 221 12.13 -3.55 -25.29
CA TYR A 221 12.06 -4.75 -24.48
C TYR A 221 13.44 -5.26 -24.10
N ILE A 222 13.55 -5.82 -22.91
CA ILE A 222 14.62 -6.73 -22.51
C ILE A 222 14.27 -8.13 -23.00
N GLU A 223 12.99 -8.52 -22.80
CA GLU A 223 12.40 -9.78 -23.22
C GLU A 223 10.97 -9.55 -23.68
N SER A 224 10.46 -10.32 -24.62
CA SER A 224 9.04 -10.33 -25.01
C SER A 224 8.63 -11.75 -25.39
N ASN A 225 7.46 -12.19 -24.90
CA ASN A 225 6.90 -13.50 -25.20
C ASN A 225 5.48 -13.32 -25.75
N GLU A 226 5.12 -14.14 -26.73
CA GLU A 226 3.80 -14.18 -27.34
C GLU A 226 3.28 -12.79 -27.77
N PHE A 227 4.14 -12.02 -28.42
CA PHE A 227 3.84 -10.68 -28.85
C PHE A 227 2.57 -10.64 -29.71
N LYS A 228 1.66 -9.72 -29.34
CA LYS A 228 0.52 -9.30 -30.16
C LYS A 228 0.47 -7.77 -30.13
N PRO A 229 0.26 -7.12 -31.31
CA PRO A 229 0.03 -5.67 -31.33
C PRO A 229 -1.16 -5.32 -30.43
N TYR A 230 -0.94 -4.37 -29.53
CA TYR A 230 -1.96 -3.96 -28.58
C TYR A 230 -1.80 -2.50 -28.23
N THR A 231 -2.92 -1.79 -28.09
CA THR A 231 -2.93 -0.39 -27.68
C THR A 231 -3.96 -0.20 -26.58
N CYS A 232 -3.58 0.50 -25.52
CA CYS A 232 -4.46 0.81 -24.41
C CYS A 232 -4.15 2.17 -23.80
N GLU A 233 -5.08 2.69 -23.00
CA GLU A 233 -4.91 3.93 -22.25
C GLU A 233 -4.93 3.68 -20.76
N VAL A 234 -4.02 4.34 -20.03
CA VAL A 234 -3.92 4.28 -18.55
C VAL A 234 -3.71 5.69 -18.01
N ALA A 235 -4.11 5.91 -16.76
CA ALA A 235 -3.76 7.13 -16.04
C ALA A 235 -2.26 7.10 -15.70
N ILE A 236 -1.51 8.12 -16.10
CA ILE A 236 -0.04 8.15 -15.92
C ILE A 236 0.37 8.08 -14.46
N ASP A 237 -0.34 8.80 -13.58
CA ASP A 237 -0.03 8.84 -12.14
C ASP A 237 -0.20 7.45 -11.51
N THR A 238 -1.27 6.75 -11.89
CA THR A 238 -1.54 5.38 -11.45
C THR A 238 -0.45 4.44 -11.97
N PHE A 239 -0.15 4.46 -13.26
CA PHE A 239 0.85 3.58 -13.85
C PHE A 239 2.24 3.85 -13.29
N LEU A 240 2.68 5.12 -13.21
CA LEU A 240 3.97 5.51 -12.67
C LEU A 240 4.14 5.11 -11.19
N SER A 241 3.08 5.30 -10.37
CA SER A 241 3.13 4.92 -8.95
C SER A 241 3.30 3.41 -8.78
N GLN A 242 2.60 2.60 -9.56
CA GLN A 242 2.71 1.15 -9.52
C GLN A 242 4.08 0.66 -10.04
N VAL A 243 4.60 1.25 -11.11
CA VAL A 243 5.96 0.95 -11.60
C VAL A 243 7.01 1.28 -10.53
N LYS A 244 6.88 2.41 -9.83
CA LYS A 244 7.80 2.80 -8.74
C LYS A 244 7.75 1.82 -7.57
N ALA A 245 6.59 1.31 -7.24
CA ALA A 245 6.36 0.35 -6.15
C ALA A 245 6.81 -1.08 -6.44
N ASN A 246 7.07 -1.42 -7.71
CA ASN A 246 7.65 -2.71 -8.08
C ASN A 246 9.06 -2.86 -7.47
N ALA A 247 9.42 -4.02 -6.92
CA ALA A 247 10.66 -4.19 -6.17
C ALA A 247 11.90 -4.42 -7.05
N SER A 248 11.72 -5.02 -8.23
CA SER A 248 12.83 -5.39 -9.12
C SER A 248 13.34 -4.23 -9.99
N ASP A 249 14.56 -4.36 -10.53
CA ASP A 249 15.14 -3.43 -11.50
C ASP A 249 14.48 -3.52 -12.88
N THR A 250 13.67 -4.55 -13.11
CA THR A 250 12.91 -4.78 -14.33
C THR A 250 11.45 -4.97 -14.03
N VAL A 251 10.56 -4.57 -14.93
CA VAL A 251 9.11 -4.73 -14.81
C VAL A 251 8.63 -5.70 -15.87
N LEU A 252 7.97 -6.79 -15.44
CA LEU A 252 7.24 -7.68 -16.33
C LEU A 252 5.82 -7.13 -16.50
N ILE A 253 5.48 -6.72 -17.70
CA ILE A 253 4.17 -6.19 -18.06
C ILE A 253 3.41 -7.26 -18.82
N GLN A 254 2.25 -7.65 -18.33
CA GLN A 254 1.30 -8.54 -19.00
C GLN A 254 0.16 -7.71 -19.56
N TYR A 255 -0.21 -7.95 -20.83
CA TYR A 255 -1.15 -7.13 -21.57
C TYR A 255 -2.00 -7.94 -22.57
N GLY A 256 -2.97 -7.27 -23.20
CA GLY A 256 -3.87 -7.90 -24.16
C GLY A 256 -5.28 -8.19 -23.63
N ASN A 257 -5.58 -7.74 -22.40
CA ASN A 257 -6.92 -7.76 -21.82
C ASN A 257 -7.59 -6.40 -22.06
N GLU A 258 -8.90 -6.39 -22.33
CA GLU A 258 -9.67 -5.16 -22.63
C GLU A 258 -9.91 -4.28 -21.39
N ARG A 259 -9.62 -4.76 -20.17
CA ARG A 259 -9.97 -4.09 -18.92
C ARG A 259 -8.77 -3.62 -18.11
N SER A 260 -7.65 -4.29 -18.23
CA SER A 260 -6.50 -4.05 -17.36
C SER A 260 -5.18 -4.43 -18.00
N ILE A 261 -4.10 -3.92 -17.43
CA ILE A 261 -2.74 -4.42 -17.59
C ILE A 261 -2.23 -4.89 -16.21
N LYS A 262 -1.28 -5.79 -16.22
CA LYS A 262 -0.71 -6.36 -15.00
C LYS A 262 0.79 -6.15 -14.96
N LEU A 263 1.32 -5.74 -13.80
CA LEU A 263 2.75 -5.71 -13.51
C LEU A 263 3.05 -6.82 -12.54
N VAL A 264 4.04 -7.65 -12.85
CA VAL A 264 4.38 -8.83 -12.05
C VAL A 264 5.85 -8.78 -11.65
N ASP A 265 6.09 -9.11 -10.40
CA ASP A 265 7.41 -9.29 -9.82
C ASP A 265 7.31 -10.43 -8.81
N ASP A 266 8.31 -11.27 -8.65
CA ASP A 266 8.40 -12.44 -7.77
C ASP A 266 7.14 -12.74 -6.93
N LYS A 267 6.92 -11.95 -5.87
CA LYS A 267 5.78 -12.07 -4.94
C LYS A 267 4.71 -10.99 -5.10
N ILE A 268 4.89 -10.07 -6.05
CA ILE A 268 4.05 -8.89 -6.19
C ILE A 268 3.30 -8.97 -7.51
N THR A 269 1.99 -8.85 -7.43
CA THR A 269 1.12 -8.71 -8.61
C THR A 269 0.33 -7.41 -8.47
N GLN A 270 0.48 -6.53 -9.46
CA GLN A 270 -0.22 -5.26 -9.52
C GLN A 270 -1.13 -5.27 -10.75
N VAL A 271 -2.38 -4.86 -10.60
CA VAL A 271 -3.33 -4.74 -11.70
C VAL A 271 -3.79 -3.28 -11.81
N ILE A 272 -3.82 -2.77 -13.01
CA ILE A 272 -4.17 -1.38 -13.33
C ILE A 272 -5.31 -1.40 -14.33
N ALA A 273 -6.43 -0.77 -13.99
CA ALA A 273 -7.57 -0.63 -14.87
C ALA A 273 -7.23 0.29 -16.05
N LEU A 274 -7.76 -0.06 -17.23
CA LEU A 274 -7.65 0.77 -18.42
C LEU A 274 -8.68 1.90 -18.40
N LEU A 275 -8.33 3.03 -18.98
CA LEU A 275 -9.27 4.12 -19.20
C LEU A 275 -10.19 3.76 -20.38
N MET A 276 -11.48 3.91 -20.16
CA MET A 276 -12.52 3.72 -21.20
C MET A 276 -13.00 5.06 -21.74
#